data_05d41f3f9d1c5afad9a5b60a7d4dadb9
#
_entry.id   05d41f3f9d1c5afad9a5b60a7d4dadb9
#
_cell.length_a   1.000
_cell.length_b   1.000
_cell.length_c   1.000
_cell.angle_alpha   90.00
_cell.angle_beta   90.00
_cell.angle_gamma   90.00
#
_symmetry.space_group_name_H-M   'P 1'
#
loop_
_entity.id
_entity.type
_entity.pdbx_description
1 polymer ?
#
loop_
_entity_poly.entity_id
_entity_poly.type
_entity_poly.pdbx_seq_one_letter_code
_entity_poly.pdbx_strand_id
1 'polypeptide(L)'
;MNNPTAARRYAIGPASRPAFARYARLHRDQARERFVILAPERAYEVDPIGLAVLGLCDGERSLSDIAAHLAQTYSAPVEVIARDVARLLQDLADKRLLRDGSDVFAPASVSRAAPSYAPFAGGPAGLLAELTHRCPLQCPYCSNPLELERANGELSAEEWGEAFRQAAAMGVLQLHLSGGEPTARRDLDRILAHAVAAGLYTNLVTAAVLLTREHLERLADIGLDHVQVSVQDVVPDNADRISGYRGGLARKRDVARWAGELGLALTINAPMHRQNLDHLPEIIDFAAEVGAQRLEVAHIQYYAWAQKNRAALIPTREKFLESVEIVNQAKARLAGVLNFDFVIHDHYARLPKACMGGWGRSIIVVTPSGRVLPCHAAQTLPGLAFDNVRERALADIWRHGSAFEAFRGVDWMKEPCRSCDRREIDYGGCRCQAFAVAGDAAAADPACHLSPDHARFASTAEAESHQTPPPFVYRRMAGANLQ
;
A
#
# COMPACT_ATOMS: atom_id res chain seq x y z
N MET A 1 23.10 -18.82 -15.53
CA MET A 1 23.57 -17.43 -15.74
C MET A 1 23.07 -16.61 -14.57
N ASN A 2 23.95 -15.95 -13.82
CA ASN A 2 23.55 -15.14 -12.68
C ASN A 2 22.66 -13.99 -13.17
N ASN A 3 21.39 -13.97 -12.75
CA ASN A 3 20.50 -12.83 -12.99
C ASN A 3 21.02 -11.64 -12.16
N PRO A 4 21.50 -10.55 -12.77
CA PRO A 4 22.07 -9.40 -12.04
C PRO A 4 21.00 -8.67 -11.19
N THR A 5 19.72 -8.92 -11.40
CA THR A 5 18.61 -8.32 -10.65
C THR A 5 18.12 -9.17 -9.48
N ALA A 6 18.62 -10.40 -9.30
CA ALA A 6 18.24 -11.24 -8.17
C ALA A 6 18.57 -10.55 -6.84
N ALA A 7 17.56 -10.36 -6.02
CA ALA A 7 17.72 -9.70 -4.73
C ALA A 7 18.71 -10.46 -3.83
N ARG A 8 19.73 -9.77 -3.32
CA ARG A 8 20.70 -10.32 -2.35
C ARG A 8 20.57 -9.60 -1.03
N ARG A 9 20.75 -10.34 0.05
CA ARG A 9 20.82 -9.77 1.39
C ARG A 9 22.09 -8.91 1.52
N TYR A 10 21.94 -7.67 1.97
CA TYR A 10 23.09 -6.82 2.32
C TYR A 10 23.51 -7.10 3.76
N ALA A 11 24.66 -7.75 3.93
CA ALA A 11 25.23 -8.02 5.24
C ALA A 11 26.11 -6.85 5.67
N ILE A 12 25.82 -6.29 6.84
CA ILE A 12 26.56 -5.17 7.44
C ILE A 12 27.80 -5.70 8.19
N GLY A 13 28.96 -5.18 7.82
CA GLY A 13 30.24 -5.48 8.46
C GLY A 13 31.08 -4.22 8.69
N PRO A 14 32.24 -4.32 9.37
CA PRO A 14 33.07 -3.17 9.71
C PRO A 14 33.48 -2.27 8.53
N ALA A 15 33.68 -2.88 7.35
CA ALA A 15 34.06 -2.18 6.13
C ALA A 15 32.87 -1.72 5.28
N SER A 16 31.62 -2.08 5.63
CA SER A 16 30.41 -1.67 4.92
C SER A 16 30.28 -0.15 4.93
N ARG A 17 29.87 0.43 3.80
CA ARG A 17 29.65 1.88 3.60
C ARG A 17 28.16 2.14 3.42
N PRO A 18 27.37 2.23 4.52
CA PRO A 18 25.93 2.32 4.42
C PRO A 18 25.47 3.64 3.81
N ALA A 19 24.52 3.55 2.88
CA ALA A 19 23.79 4.68 2.34
C ALA A 19 22.31 4.30 2.19
N PHE A 20 21.43 5.28 2.19
CA PHE A 20 20.02 4.99 1.88
C PHE A 20 19.87 4.48 0.44
N ALA A 21 19.00 3.49 0.25
CA ALA A 21 18.50 3.16 -1.07
C ALA A 21 17.79 4.39 -1.68
N ARG A 22 17.77 4.50 -3.02
CA ARG A 22 17.19 5.67 -3.72
C ARG A 22 15.78 6.04 -3.23
N TYR A 23 14.99 5.04 -2.93
CA TYR A 23 13.59 5.13 -2.51
C TYR A 23 13.38 5.24 -0.99
N ALA A 24 14.45 5.31 -0.21
CA ALA A 24 14.37 5.51 1.23
C ALA A 24 15.03 6.83 1.61
N ARG A 25 14.41 7.61 2.46
CA ARG A 25 14.97 8.90 2.90
C ARG A 25 14.53 9.27 4.30
N LEU A 26 15.43 9.95 5.00
CA LEU A 26 15.10 10.60 6.25
C LEU A 26 14.19 11.81 5.97
N HIS A 27 13.14 11.96 6.76
CA HIS A 27 12.15 13.01 6.62
C HIS A 27 11.73 13.53 7.99
N ARG A 28 11.53 14.85 8.10
CA ARG A 28 10.95 15.47 9.30
C ARG A 28 9.43 15.55 9.11
N ASP A 29 8.71 14.71 9.84
CA ASP A 29 7.25 14.78 9.97
C ASP A 29 6.89 15.97 10.85
N GLN A 30 6.63 17.12 10.22
CA GLN A 30 6.36 18.38 10.93
C GLN A 30 5.01 18.33 11.64
N ALA A 31 4.05 17.60 11.10
CA ALA A 31 2.71 17.49 11.69
C ALA A 31 2.72 16.75 13.02
N ARG A 32 3.70 15.82 13.22
CA ARG A 32 3.84 15.00 14.44
C ARG A 32 5.14 15.27 15.18
N GLU A 33 5.90 16.31 14.77
CA GLU A 33 7.15 16.78 15.37
C GLU A 33 8.20 15.68 15.61
N ARG A 34 8.36 14.76 14.64
CA ARG A 34 9.28 13.63 14.74
C ARG A 34 10.06 13.41 13.43
N PHE A 35 11.14 12.63 13.52
CA PHE A 35 11.85 12.15 12.34
C PHE A 35 11.39 10.74 11.96
N VAL A 36 11.29 10.49 10.67
CA VAL A 36 10.92 9.18 10.11
C VAL A 36 11.80 8.83 8.92
N ILE A 37 12.01 7.54 8.67
CA ILE A 37 12.48 7.06 7.38
C ILE A 37 11.24 6.81 6.53
N LEU A 38 11.08 7.56 5.44
CA LEU A 38 10.08 7.27 4.41
C LEU A 38 10.61 6.13 3.54
N ALA A 39 9.77 5.13 3.36
CA ALA A 39 10.05 3.90 2.64
C ALA A 39 8.76 3.38 1.97
N PRO A 40 8.82 2.38 1.07
CA PRO A 40 7.64 1.83 0.43
C PRO A 40 6.56 1.46 1.45
N GLU A 41 5.43 2.16 1.42
CA GLU A 41 4.24 1.97 2.26
C GLU A 41 4.47 2.05 3.78
N ARG A 42 5.61 2.57 4.20
CA ARG A 42 6.00 2.67 5.62
C ARG A 42 6.65 4.01 5.93
N ALA A 43 6.44 4.44 7.16
CA ALA A 43 7.21 5.52 7.80
C ALA A 43 7.73 4.97 9.13
N TYR A 44 9.03 4.76 9.22
CA TYR A 44 9.67 4.25 10.43
C TYR A 44 10.11 5.41 11.29
N GLU A 45 9.64 5.49 12.52
CA GLU A 45 10.05 6.51 13.48
C GLU A 45 11.51 6.33 13.86
N VAL A 46 12.22 7.45 13.99
CA VAL A 46 13.65 7.48 14.29
C VAL A 46 13.85 8.29 15.57
N ASP A 47 14.48 7.67 16.55
CA ASP A 47 14.88 8.33 17.77
C ASP A 47 16.13 9.22 17.57
N PRO A 48 16.51 10.07 18.53
CA PRO A 48 17.67 10.97 18.39
C PRO A 48 19.00 10.23 18.16
N ILE A 49 19.16 9.02 18.72
CA ILE A 49 20.38 8.21 18.52
C ILE A 49 20.42 7.66 17.10
N GLY A 50 19.31 7.08 16.65
CA GLY A 50 19.17 6.63 15.28
C GLY A 50 19.39 7.74 14.27
N LEU A 51 18.89 8.96 14.56
CA LEU A 51 19.11 10.14 13.72
C LEU A 51 20.60 10.49 13.61
N ALA A 52 21.35 10.45 14.71
CA ALA A 52 22.78 10.70 14.71
C ALA A 52 23.54 9.64 13.86
N VAL A 53 23.18 8.36 13.99
CA VAL A 53 23.76 7.28 13.18
C VAL A 53 23.45 7.47 11.70
N LEU A 54 22.18 7.69 11.37
CA LEU A 54 21.69 7.79 9.99
C LEU A 54 22.21 9.03 9.25
N GLY A 55 22.48 10.11 9.99
CA GLY A 55 23.12 11.32 9.46
C GLY A 55 24.56 11.09 8.99
N LEU A 56 25.20 10.00 9.41
CA LEU A 56 26.55 9.61 8.99
C LEU A 56 26.57 8.55 7.88
N CYS A 57 25.40 8.02 7.50
CA CYS A 57 25.26 6.98 6.46
C CYS A 57 25.23 7.62 5.05
N ASP A 58 26.36 8.17 4.62
CA ASP A 58 26.53 8.88 3.34
C ASP A 58 27.05 7.99 2.20
N GLY A 59 27.38 6.73 2.49
CA GLY A 59 27.98 5.80 1.51
C GLY A 59 29.49 5.96 1.36
N GLU A 60 30.12 6.92 2.05
CA GLU A 60 31.57 7.15 2.03
C GLU A 60 32.23 6.61 3.29
N ARG A 61 31.63 6.84 4.45
CA ARG A 61 32.11 6.35 5.75
C ARG A 61 31.83 4.86 5.92
N SER A 62 32.86 4.13 6.38
CA SER A 62 32.67 2.76 6.82
C SER A 62 31.91 2.71 8.15
N LEU A 63 31.32 1.54 8.49
CA LEU A 63 30.75 1.32 9.83
C LEU A 63 31.77 1.61 10.93
N SER A 64 33.03 1.20 10.72
CA SER A 64 34.11 1.50 11.67
C SER A 64 34.34 2.98 11.88
N ASP A 65 34.31 3.80 10.81
CA ASP A 65 34.47 5.25 10.90
C ASP A 65 33.26 5.88 11.62
N ILE A 66 32.04 5.44 11.33
CA ILE A 66 30.80 5.88 11.99
C ILE A 66 30.88 5.56 13.49
N ALA A 67 31.27 4.33 13.85
CA ALA A 67 31.38 3.93 15.25
C ALA A 67 32.45 4.73 15.99
N ALA A 68 33.62 4.97 15.39
CA ALA A 68 34.68 5.76 15.98
C ALA A 68 34.24 7.22 16.23
N HIS A 69 33.58 7.85 15.25
CA HIS A 69 33.03 9.20 15.39
C HIS A 69 32.01 9.32 16.52
N LEU A 70 31.05 8.39 16.60
CA LEU A 70 30.04 8.39 17.65
C LEU A 70 30.62 8.05 19.02
N ALA A 71 31.61 7.16 19.10
CA ALA A 71 32.31 6.82 20.35
C ALA A 71 33.00 8.07 20.94
N GLN A 72 33.62 8.88 20.09
CA GLN A 72 34.23 10.16 20.50
C GLN A 72 33.16 11.18 20.92
N THR A 73 32.06 11.30 20.15
CA THR A 73 30.96 12.25 20.42
C THR A 73 30.28 11.98 21.74
N TYR A 74 30.03 10.71 22.06
CA TYR A 74 29.31 10.29 23.25
C TYR A 74 30.20 9.80 24.40
N SER A 75 31.53 9.90 24.27
CA SER A 75 32.52 9.44 25.27
C SER A 75 32.25 7.99 25.73
N ALA A 76 32.01 7.09 24.78
CA ALA A 76 31.67 5.69 25.04
C ALA A 76 32.67 4.72 24.38
N PRO A 77 32.80 3.47 24.89
CA PRO A 77 33.68 2.46 24.26
C PRO A 77 33.27 2.17 22.80
N VAL A 78 34.24 2.22 21.90
CA VAL A 78 34.00 2.06 20.44
C VAL A 78 33.40 0.69 20.11
N GLU A 79 33.74 -0.36 20.80
CA GLU A 79 33.25 -1.72 20.61
C GLU A 79 31.75 -1.83 20.92
N VAL A 80 31.28 -1.10 21.92
CA VAL A 80 29.85 -1.04 22.29
C VAL A 80 29.08 -0.29 21.21
N ILE A 81 29.57 0.87 20.81
CA ILE A 81 28.96 1.68 19.74
C ILE A 81 28.93 0.90 18.42
N ALA A 82 30.05 0.27 18.02
CA ALA A 82 30.14 -0.50 16.78
C ALA A 82 29.10 -1.63 16.72
N ARG A 83 28.92 -2.35 17.82
CA ARG A 83 27.93 -3.44 17.92
C ARG A 83 26.49 -2.90 17.77
N ASP A 84 26.17 -1.81 18.47
CA ASP A 84 24.81 -1.26 18.45
C ASP A 84 24.48 -0.59 17.12
N VAL A 85 25.42 0.13 16.51
CA VAL A 85 25.32 0.66 15.15
C VAL A 85 25.14 -0.46 14.12
N ALA A 86 25.97 -1.54 14.21
CA ALA A 86 25.84 -2.66 13.30
C ALA A 86 24.46 -3.33 13.38
N ARG A 87 23.89 -3.46 14.58
CA ARG A 87 22.55 -4.04 14.78
C ARG A 87 21.47 -3.15 14.15
N LEU A 88 21.51 -1.83 14.37
CA LEU A 88 20.58 -0.89 13.76
C LEU A 88 20.66 -0.93 12.24
N LEU A 89 21.86 -0.84 11.69
CA LEU A 89 22.08 -0.83 10.24
C LEU A 89 21.71 -2.15 9.58
N GLN A 90 21.95 -3.30 10.27
CA GLN A 90 21.53 -4.61 9.76
C GLN A 90 20.00 -4.72 9.72
N ASP A 91 19.27 -4.24 10.74
CA ASP A 91 17.81 -4.22 10.75
C ASP A 91 17.25 -3.40 9.56
N LEU A 92 17.86 -2.25 9.26
CA LEU A 92 17.47 -1.42 8.12
C LEU A 92 17.88 -2.05 6.77
N ALA A 93 19.03 -2.72 6.71
CA ALA A 93 19.47 -3.46 5.53
C ALA A 93 18.55 -4.65 5.23
N ASP A 94 18.12 -5.39 6.26
CA ASP A 94 17.16 -6.50 6.12
C ASP A 94 15.76 -5.99 5.68
N LYS A 95 15.41 -4.75 6.00
CA LYS A 95 14.25 -4.04 5.45
C LYS A 95 14.46 -3.50 4.03
N ARG A 96 15.63 -3.69 3.44
CA ARG A 96 16.00 -3.20 2.12
C ARG A 96 16.04 -1.67 2.01
N LEU A 97 16.28 -0.96 3.11
CA LEU A 97 16.32 0.51 3.16
C LEU A 97 17.73 1.06 2.96
N LEU A 98 18.75 0.22 3.10
CA LEU A 98 20.15 0.58 2.90
C LEU A 98 20.75 -0.18 1.72
N ARG A 99 21.78 0.42 1.13
CA ARG A 99 22.67 -0.14 0.13
C ARG A 99 24.13 0.08 0.55
N ASP A 100 25.05 -0.61 -0.08
CA ASP A 100 26.47 -0.29 0.03
C ASP A 100 26.81 0.93 -0.85
N GLY A 101 27.56 1.88 -0.33
CA GLY A 101 27.99 3.08 -1.05
C GLY A 101 28.97 2.78 -2.20
N SER A 102 29.63 1.61 -2.16
CA SER A 102 30.49 1.13 -3.25
C SER A 102 29.72 0.60 -4.46
N ASP A 103 28.38 0.48 -4.35
CA ASP A 103 27.52 -0.02 -5.42
C ASP A 103 27.35 1.06 -6.50
N VAL A 104 28.15 0.97 -7.57
CA VAL A 104 28.33 1.99 -8.62
C VAL A 104 27.04 2.20 -9.45
N PHE A 105 26.07 1.31 -9.36
CA PHE A 105 24.83 1.34 -10.15
C PHE A 105 23.65 2.01 -9.44
N ALA A 106 23.86 2.57 -8.26
CA ALA A 106 22.75 3.21 -7.58
C ALA A 106 22.57 4.66 -8.05
N PRO A 107 21.44 4.99 -8.70
CA PRO A 107 21.10 6.38 -8.99
C PRO A 107 21.10 7.19 -7.69
N ALA A 108 21.66 8.40 -7.75
CA ALA A 108 21.71 9.29 -6.60
C ALA A 108 20.31 9.51 -6.00
N SER A 109 20.23 9.53 -4.67
CA SER A 109 19.02 9.93 -3.98
C SER A 109 18.65 11.35 -4.41
N VAL A 110 17.42 11.54 -4.92
CA VAL A 110 16.94 12.88 -5.25
C VAL A 110 16.73 13.61 -3.92
N SER A 111 17.64 14.54 -3.61
CA SER A 111 17.46 15.44 -2.47
C SER A 111 16.23 16.30 -2.74
N ARG A 112 15.18 16.15 -1.94
CA ARG A 112 13.97 16.97 -2.03
C ARG A 112 13.92 17.89 -0.82
N ALA A 113 14.01 19.19 -1.05
CA ALA A 113 13.63 20.15 -0.04
C ALA A 113 12.11 20.03 0.16
N ALA A 114 11.69 19.42 1.25
CA ALA A 114 10.27 19.37 1.59
C ALA A 114 9.79 20.80 1.95
N PRO A 115 8.63 21.24 1.43
CA PRO A 115 8.01 22.48 1.86
C PRO A 115 7.81 22.49 3.38
N SER A 116 7.89 23.67 3.98
CA SER A 116 7.62 23.83 5.42
C SER A 116 6.11 24.02 5.61
N TYR A 117 5.51 23.20 6.45
CA TYR A 117 4.10 23.28 6.84
C TYR A 117 3.95 23.51 8.33
N ALA A 118 2.88 24.17 8.75
CA ALA A 118 2.53 24.29 10.16
C ALA A 118 2.10 22.90 10.73
N PRO A 119 2.34 22.63 12.02
CA PRO A 119 1.87 21.41 12.67
C PRO A 119 0.35 21.20 12.49
N PHE A 120 -0.06 19.95 12.20
CA PHE A 120 -1.47 19.59 12.05
C PHE A 120 -1.76 18.32 12.87
N ALA A 121 -2.28 18.53 14.08
CA ALA A 121 -2.58 17.41 14.98
C ALA A 121 -3.69 16.50 14.42
N GLY A 122 -3.50 15.20 14.54
CA GLY A 122 -4.51 14.18 14.17
C GLY A 122 -4.76 14.06 12.66
N GLY A 123 -3.85 14.54 11.82
CA GLY A 123 -3.96 14.40 10.35
C GLY A 123 -3.74 12.98 9.84
N PRO A 124 -4.20 12.69 8.61
CA PRO A 124 -3.98 11.39 7.96
C PRO A 124 -2.49 11.19 7.67
N ALA A 125 -2.04 9.91 7.68
CA ALA A 125 -0.68 9.55 7.28
C ALA A 125 -0.58 9.22 5.79
N GLY A 126 -1.69 8.79 5.18
CA GLY A 126 -1.76 8.38 3.78
C GLY A 126 -2.89 9.02 3.00
N LEU A 127 -2.63 9.25 1.71
CA LEU A 127 -3.64 9.63 0.71
C LEU A 127 -3.67 8.60 -0.40
N LEU A 128 -4.84 8.02 -0.66
CA LEU A 128 -5.13 7.28 -1.88
C LEU A 128 -5.79 8.22 -2.88
N ALA A 129 -5.10 8.53 -3.97
CA ALA A 129 -5.61 9.33 -5.08
C ALA A 129 -6.10 8.41 -6.20
N GLU A 130 -7.41 8.25 -6.34
CA GLU A 130 -8.01 7.53 -7.46
C GLU A 130 -8.04 8.46 -8.68
N LEU A 131 -6.98 8.48 -9.49
CA LEU A 131 -6.81 9.45 -10.57
C LEU A 131 -7.84 9.32 -11.69
N THR A 132 -8.32 8.11 -11.93
CA THR A 132 -9.31 7.75 -12.96
C THR A 132 -9.96 6.42 -12.64
N HIS A 133 -11.19 6.19 -13.10
CA HIS A 133 -11.77 4.85 -13.08
C HIS A 133 -11.58 4.07 -14.39
N ARG A 134 -10.95 4.67 -15.40
CA ARG A 134 -10.58 3.96 -16.64
C ARG A 134 -9.50 2.91 -16.35
N CYS A 135 -9.69 1.71 -16.85
CA CYS A 135 -8.72 0.61 -16.71
C CYS A 135 -8.93 -0.38 -17.85
N PRO A 136 -7.87 -0.87 -18.51
CA PRO A 136 -7.98 -1.90 -19.52
C PRO A 136 -8.32 -3.28 -18.95
N LEU A 137 -8.07 -3.50 -17.65
CA LEU A 137 -8.39 -4.76 -16.96
C LEU A 137 -9.85 -4.77 -16.46
N GLN A 138 -10.40 -5.97 -16.32
CA GLN A 138 -11.78 -6.23 -15.90
C GLN A 138 -11.87 -7.11 -14.66
N CYS A 139 -10.90 -7.02 -13.76
CA CYS A 139 -10.75 -7.92 -12.60
C CYS A 139 -12.06 -8.10 -11.82
N PRO A 140 -12.47 -9.35 -11.50
CA PRO A 140 -13.72 -9.66 -10.82
C PRO A 140 -13.74 -9.25 -9.34
N TYR A 141 -12.60 -8.88 -8.80
CA TYR A 141 -12.42 -8.39 -7.43
C TYR A 141 -12.05 -6.90 -7.36
N CYS A 142 -12.27 -6.14 -8.43
CA CYS A 142 -11.88 -4.72 -8.49
C CYS A 142 -12.39 -3.95 -7.29
N SER A 143 -11.51 -3.14 -6.67
CA SER A 143 -11.84 -2.30 -5.51
C SER A 143 -12.64 -1.05 -5.88
N ASN A 144 -12.65 -0.64 -7.16
CA ASN A 144 -13.46 0.48 -7.60
C ASN A 144 -14.96 0.22 -7.37
N PRO A 145 -15.77 1.29 -7.22
CA PRO A 145 -17.21 1.15 -7.02
C PRO A 145 -17.89 0.47 -8.21
N LEU A 146 -19.13 -0.03 -7.99
CA LEU A 146 -19.94 -0.62 -9.06
C LEU A 146 -20.32 0.43 -10.10
N GLU A 147 -20.60 1.66 -9.65
CA GLU A 147 -20.89 2.83 -10.49
C GLU A 147 -19.59 3.64 -10.66
N LEU A 148 -19.00 3.52 -11.84
CA LEU A 148 -17.72 4.17 -12.16
C LEU A 148 -17.94 5.62 -12.57
N GLU A 149 -17.12 6.53 -12.06
CA GLU A 149 -17.13 7.94 -12.45
C GLU A 149 -16.69 8.11 -13.91
N ARG A 150 -17.28 9.11 -14.59
CA ARG A 150 -16.96 9.41 -15.98
C ARG A 150 -15.70 10.26 -16.08
N ALA A 151 -14.91 10.04 -17.13
CA ALA A 151 -13.65 10.76 -17.35
C ALA A 151 -13.79 12.29 -17.49
N ASN A 152 -14.93 12.78 -18.00
CA ASN A 152 -15.16 14.22 -18.15
C ASN A 152 -15.39 14.99 -16.83
N GLY A 153 -15.52 14.29 -15.72
CA GLY A 153 -15.61 14.87 -14.38
C GLY A 153 -14.30 14.78 -13.57
N GLU A 154 -13.26 14.19 -14.13
CA GLU A 154 -11.99 13.97 -13.42
C GLU A 154 -11.31 15.30 -13.06
N LEU A 155 -10.63 15.34 -11.91
CA LEU A 155 -9.78 16.46 -11.52
C LEU A 155 -8.64 16.66 -12.54
N SER A 156 -8.33 17.92 -12.88
CA SER A 156 -7.15 18.29 -13.66
C SER A 156 -5.86 18.04 -12.88
N ALA A 157 -4.70 18.12 -13.53
CA ALA A 157 -3.42 18.02 -12.86
C ALA A 157 -3.22 19.11 -11.81
N GLU A 158 -3.72 20.33 -12.07
CA GLU A 158 -3.65 21.48 -11.16
C GLU A 158 -4.53 21.26 -9.92
N GLU A 159 -5.76 20.76 -10.10
CA GLU A 159 -6.67 20.45 -8.99
C GLU A 159 -6.09 19.32 -8.12
N TRP A 160 -5.46 18.30 -8.72
CA TRP A 160 -4.68 17.29 -7.98
C TRP A 160 -3.51 17.91 -7.24
N GLY A 161 -2.77 18.85 -7.87
CA GLY A 161 -1.68 19.57 -7.25
C GLY A 161 -2.12 20.33 -6.00
N GLU A 162 -3.27 20.98 -6.05
CA GLU A 162 -3.85 21.66 -4.89
C GLU A 162 -4.23 20.68 -3.78
N ALA A 163 -4.88 19.55 -4.13
CA ALA A 163 -5.23 18.51 -3.17
C ALA A 163 -3.97 17.91 -2.49
N PHE A 164 -2.88 17.68 -3.25
CA PHE A 164 -1.62 17.16 -2.71
C PHE A 164 -0.94 18.14 -1.77
N ARG A 165 -0.94 19.43 -2.10
CA ARG A 165 -0.40 20.48 -1.22
C ARG A 165 -1.18 20.56 0.09
N GLN A 166 -2.51 20.50 0.04
CA GLN A 166 -3.36 20.47 1.23
C GLN A 166 -3.11 19.19 2.06
N ALA A 167 -3.00 18.03 1.41
CA ALA A 167 -2.72 16.76 2.09
C ALA A 167 -1.35 16.78 2.79
N ALA A 168 -0.31 17.29 2.14
CA ALA A 168 1.02 17.43 2.72
C ALA A 168 1.00 18.38 3.94
N ALA A 169 0.26 19.49 3.86
CA ALA A 169 0.06 20.42 4.97
C ALA A 169 -0.67 19.78 6.16
N MET A 170 -1.47 18.73 5.94
CA MET A 170 -2.14 17.95 6.98
C MET A 170 -1.26 16.84 7.55
N GLY A 171 -0.03 16.66 7.06
CA GLY A 171 0.90 15.64 7.52
C GLY A 171 0.75 14.29 6.80
N VAL A 172 0.15 14.26 5.60
CA VAL A 172 0.23 13.08 4.73
C VAL A 172 1.68 12.85 4.34
N LEU A 173 2.15 11.63 4.54
CA LEU A 173 3.51 11.19 4.21
C LEU A 173 3.54 10.35 2.93
N GLN A 174 2.53 9.47 2.77
CA GLN A 174 2.44 8.48 1.70
C GLN A 174 1.31 8.84 0.74
N LEU A 175 1.63 8.96 -0.54
CA LEU A 175 0.67 9.17 -1.62
C LEU A 175 0.64 7.95 -2.53
N HIS A 176 -0.53 7.35 -2.69
CA HIS A 176 -0.77 6.26 -3.62
C HIS A 176 -1.53 6.80 -4.84
N LEU A 177 -0.84 6.92 -5.97
CA LEU A 177 -1.42 7.26 -7.27
C LEU A 177 -2.06 6.00 -7.85
N SER A 178 -3.37 5.91 -7.82
CA SER A 178 -4.15 4.71 -8.09
C SER A 178 -5.42 5.02 -8.89
N GLY A 179 -6.45 4.21 -8.73
CA GLY A 179 -7.77 4.35 -9.37
C GLY A 179 -8.13 3.09 -10.14
N GLY A 180 -8.51 3.24 -11.43
CA GLY A 180 -8.55 2.14 -12.38
C GLY A 180 -7.14 1.79 -12.81
N GLU A 181 -6.62 2.50 -13.83
CA GLU A 181 -5.22 2.42 -14.22
C GLU A 181 -4.67 3.85 -14.38
N PRO A 182 -3.82 4.32 -13.46
CA PRO A 182 -3.31 5.70 -13.48
C PRO A 182 -2.54 6.04 -14.76
N THR A 183 -1.87 5.06 -15.38
CA THR A 183 -1.14 5.27 -16.63
C THR A 183 -2.05 5.45 -17.86
N ALA A 184 -3.37 5.30 -17.72
CA ALA A 184 -4.35 5.69 -18.72
C ALA A 184 -4.58 7.23 -18.78
N ARG A 185 -4.03 7.99 -17.83
CA ARG A 185 -4.05 9.46 -17.84
C ARG A 185 -2.87 10.01 -18.63
N ARG A 186 -3.15 10.89 -19.58
CA ARG A 186 -2.11 11.53 -20.41
C ARG A 186 -1.29 12.57 -19.65
N ASP A 187 -1.83 13.11 -18.57
CA ASP A 187 -1.25 14.15 -17.73
C ASP A 187 -0.62 13.58 -16.42
N LEU A 188 -0.40 12.26 -16.34
CA LEU A 188 0.18 11.60 -15.17
C LEU A 188 1.54 12.21 -14.78
N ASP A 189 2.38 12.55 -15.76
CA ASP A 189 3.70 13.18 -15.53
C ASP A 189 3.54 14.51 -14.75
N ARG A 190 2.55 15.33 -15.12
CA ARG A 190 2.25 16.61 -14.44
C ARG A 190 1.69 16.39 -13.03
N ILE A 191 0.78 15.42 -12.88
CA ILE A 191 0.21 15.05 -11.59
C ILE A 191 1.32 14.59 -10.63
N LEU A 192 2.24 13.72 -11.10
CA LEU A 192 3.38 13.29 -10.32
C LEU A 192 4.30 14.45 -9.94
N ALA A 193 4.57 15.37 -10.87
CA ALA A 193 5.40 16.54 -10.57
C ALA A 193 4.82 17.40 -9.43
N HIS A 194 3.50 17.59 -9.39
CA HIS A 194 2.84 18.26 -8.27
C HIS A 194 2.97 17.51 -6.94
N ALA A 195 2.85 16.18 -6.96
CA ALA A 195 3.02 15.35 -5.77
C ALA A 195 4.45 15.44 -5.20
N VAL A 196 5.44 15.39 -6.10
CA VAL A 196 6.86 15.53 -5.75
C VAL A 196 7.15 16.92 -5.18
N ALA A 197 6.62 17.98 -5.81
CA ALA A 197 6.76 19.36 -5.33
C ALA A 197 6.11 19.58 -3.96
N ALA A 198 5.05 18.85 -3.63
CA ALA A 198 4.43 18.87 -2.30
C ALA A 198 5.24 18.09 -1.23
N GLY A 199 6.32 17.39 -1.61
CA GLY A 199 7.18 16.64 -0.69
C GLY A 199 6.67 15.24 -0.30
N LEU A 200 5.60 14.77 -0.95
CA LEU A 200 4.99 13.46 -0.65
C LEU A 200 5.89 12.30 -1.11
N TYR A 201 5.84 11.19 -0.39
CA TYR A 201 6.38 9.91 -0.87
C TYR A 201 5.40 9.30 -1.86
N THR A 202 5.84 9.09 -3.10
CA THR A 202 4.96 8.74 -4.21
C THR A 202 5.02 7.25 -4.54
N ASN A 203 3.87 6.59 -4.55
CA ASN A 203 3.69 5.20 -4.98
C ASN A 203 2.75 5.16 -6.19
N LEU A 204 3.20 4.61 -7.32
CA LEU A 204 2.37 4.33 -8.49
C LEU A 204 1.79 2.91 -8.38
N VAL A 205 0.49 2.79 -8.11
CA VAL A 205 -0.24 1.52 -8.05
C VAL A 205 -0.82 1.23 -9.43
N THR A 206 -0.27 0.26 -10.15
CA THR A 206 -0.57 0.03 -11.56
C THR A 206 -0.74 -1.44 -11.91
N ALA A 207 -1.58 -1.70 -12.92
CA ALA A 207 -1.62 -2.99 -13.61
C ALA A 207 -0.43 -3.17 -14.57
N ALA A 208 0.36 -2.12 -14.80
CA ALA A 208 1.58 -2.05 -15.61
C ALA A 208 1.41 -2.32 -17.12
N VAL A 209 0.21 -2.70 -17.59
CA VAL A 209 0.01 -3.15 -18.99
C VAL A 209 0.09 -2.03 -20.02
N LEU A 210 -0.09 -0.76 -19.61
CA LEU A 210 0.04 0.41 -20.48
C LEU A 210 1.40 1.12 -20.34
N LEU A 211 2.22 0.72 -19.36
CA LEU A 211 3.47 1.40 -19.04
C LEU A 211 4.58 0.96 -19.99
N THR A 212 5.25 1.92 -20.63
CA THR A 212 6.45 1.68 -21.44
C THR A 212 7.71 2.01 -20.64
N ARG A 213 8.88 1.56 -21.12
CA ARG A 213 10.16 1.86 -20.48
C ARG A 213 10.41 3.36 -20.42
N GLU A 214 10.23 4.04 -21.55
CA GLU A 214 10.46 5.49 -21.67
C GLU A 214 9.51 6.29 -20.75
N HIS A 215 8.27 5.82 -20.57
CA HIS A 215 7.37 6.48 -19.64
C HIS A 215 7.81 6.28 -18.18
N LEU A 216 8.23 5.06 -17.81
CA LEU A 216 8.72 4.79 -16.47
C LEU A 216 10.03 5.56 -16.18
N GLU A 217 10.92 5.71 -17.15
CA GLU A 217 12.12 6.53 -17.05
C GLU A 217 11.77 7.99 -16.76
N ARG A 218 10.83 8.59 -17.52
CA ARG A 218 10.36 9.95 -17.23
C ARG A 218 9.76 10.11 -15.84
N LEU A 219 8.92 9.15 -15.41
CA LEU A 219 8.35 9.17 -14.05
C LEU A 219 9.44 9.08 -12.98
N ALA A 220 10.47 8.26 -13.20
CA ALA A 220 11.62 8.16 -12.32
C ALA A 220 12.41 9.46 -12.25
N ASP A 221 12.62 10.15 -13.40
CA ASP A 221 13.35 11.43 -13.48
C ASP A 221 12.56 12.56 -12.81
N ILE A 222 11.21 12.57 -12.92
CA ILE A 222 10.35 13.52 -12.19
C ILE A 222 10.47 13.28 -10.68
N GLY A 223 10.72 12.06 -10.25
CA GLY A 223 10.96 11.71 -8.86
C GLY A 223 9.97 10.70 -8.28
N LEU A 224 9.44 9.78 -9.07
CA LEU A 224 8.70 8.64 -8.53
C LEU A 224 9.59 7.85 -7.55
N ASP A 225 9.05 7.51 -6.37
CA ASP A 225 9.77 6.73 -5.37
C ASP A 225 9.55 5.22 -5.53
N HIS A 226 8.32 4.82 -5.84
CA HIS A 226 7.88 3.44 -5.69
C HIS A 226 6.87 3.05 -6.78
N VAL A 227 6.96 1.81 -7.27
CA VAL A 227 5.98 1.19 -8.18
C VAL A 227 5.41 -0.05 -7.52
N GLN A 228 4.10 -0.13 -7.44
CA GLN A 228 3.38 -1.32 -7.01
C GLN A 228 2.69 -1.95 -8.22
N VAL A 229 3.15 -3.13 -8.61
CA VAL A 229 2.63 -3.88 -9.76
C VAL A 229 1.65 -4.95 -9.30
N SER A 230 0.41 -4.89 -9.79
CA SER A 230 -0.59 -5.93 -9.52
C SER A 230 -0.38 -7.15 -10.40
N VAL A 231 -0.17 -8.32 -9.79
CA VAL A 231 0.03 -9.61 -10.48
C VAL A 231 -1.12 -10.55 -10.10
N GLN A 232 -1.95 -10.90 -11.09
CA GLN A 232 -3.14 -11.73 -10.88
C GLN A 232 -2.80 -13.21 -10.77
N ASP A 233 -1.76 -13.65 -11.49
CA ASP A 233 -1.21 -14.99 -11.48
C ASP A 233 0.13 -14.98 -12.23
N VAL A 234 0.91 -16.04 -12.05
CA VAL A 234 2.16 -16.30 -12.80
C VAL A 234 1.97 -17.34 -13.91
N VAL A 235 0.82 -18.00 -13.96
CA VAL A 235 0.37 -18.85 -15.08
C VAL A 235 -0.34 -17.96 -16.08
N PRO A 236 0.20 -17.77 -17.32
CA PRO A 236 -0.29 -16.76 -18.27
C PRO A 236 -1.79 -16.84 -18.58
N ASP A 237 -2.30 -18.03 -18.90
CA ASP A 237 -3.71 -18.22 -19.25
C ASP A 237 -4.65 -17.90 -18.07
N ASN A 238 -4.23 -18.22 -16.83
CA ASN A 238 -4.99 -17.91 -15.65
C ASN A 238 -4.92 -16.41 -15.31
N ALA A 239 -3.76 -15.79 -15.47
CA ALA A 239 -3.59 -14.34 -15.32
C ALA A 239 -4.49 -13.57 -16.30
N ASP A 240 -4.54 -13.99 -17.57
CA ASP A 240 -5.38 -13.40 -18.60
C ASP A 240 -6.87 -13.58 -18.28
N ARG A 241 -7.27 -14.77 -17.86
CA ARG A 241 -8.65 -15.06 -17.45
C ARG A 241 -9.07 -14.23 -16.23
N ILE A 242 -8.25 -14.12 -15.20
CA ILE A 242 -8.56 -13.34 -13.99
C ILE A 242 -8.63 -11.85 -14.30
N SER A 243 -7.69 -11.34 -15.07
CA SER A 243 -7.64 -9.91 -15.41
C SER A 243 -8.66 -9.47 -16.47
N GLY A 244 -9.16 -10.42 -17.28
CA GLY A 244 -9.91 -10.11 -18.51
C GLY A 244 -9.06 -9.38 -19.56
N TYR A 245 -7.72 -9.55 -19.52
CA TYR A 245 -6.76 -8.86 -20.38
C TYR A 245 -5.66 -9.82 -20.84
N ARG A 246 -5.48 -9.98 -22.17
CA ARG A 246 -4.54 -10.95 -22.74
C ARG A 246 -3.10 -10.44 -22.74
N GLY A 247 -2.15 -11.32 -22.38
CA GLY A 247 -0.71 -11.09 -22.48
C GLY A 247 -0.15 -10.09 -21.45
N GLY A 248 -0.92 -9.76 -20.41
CA GLY A 248 -0.52 -8.76 -19.42
C GLY A 248 0.70 -9.16 -18.58
N LEU A 249 0.89 -10.46 -18.31
CA LEU A 249 1.96 -10.93 -17.41
C LEU A 249 3.36 -10.61 -17.95
N ALA A 250 3.59 -10.76 -19.26
CA ALA A 250 4.89 -10.43 -19.85
C ALA A 250 5.27 -8.96 -19.64
N ARG A 251 4.32 -8.04 -19.87
CA ARG A 251 4.53 -6.60 -19.63
C ARG A 251 4.81 -6.30 -18.16
N LYS A 252 4.13 -6.96 -17.22
CA LYS A 252 4.35 -6.80 -15.79
C LYS A 252 5.76 -7.22 -15.37
N ARG A 253 6.27 -8.31 -15.93
CA ARG A 253 7.64 -8.77 -15.75
C ARG A 253 8.65 -7.75 -16.28
N ASP A 254 8.41 -7.17 -17.45
CA ASP A 254 9.26 -6.13 -18.02
C ASP A 254 9.28 -4.88 -17.14
N VAL A 255 8.11 -4.37 -16.72
CA VAL A 255 8.00 -3.20 -15.85
C VAL A 255 8.69 -3.44 -14.50
N ALA A 256 8.52 -4.62 -13.90
CA ALA A 256 9.19 -4.97 -12.66
C ALA A 256 10.73 -4.94 -12.82
N ARG A 257 11.27 -5.46 -13.92
CA ARG A 257 12.70 -5.40 -14.23
C ARG A 257 13.17 -3.95 -14.44
N TRP A 258 12.45 -3.14 -15.22
CA TRP A 258 12.79 -1.73 -15.47
C TRP A 258 12.78 -0.92 -14.15
N ALA A 259 11.81 -1.17 -13.27
CA ALA A 259 11.78 -0.51 -11.95
C ALA A 259 13.06 -0.78 -11.15
N GLY A 260 13.54 -2.04 -11.14
CA GLY A 260 14.80 -2.42 -10.51
C GLY A 260 16.02 -1.74 -11.16
N GLU A 261 16.09 -1.71 -12.49
CA GLU A 261 17.16 -1.05 -13.24
C GLU A 261 17.23 0.48 -12.98
N LEU A 262 16.06 1.10 -12.76
CA LEU A 262 15.94 2.54 -12.44
C LEU A 262 16.12 2.84 -10.95
N GLY A 263 16.33 1.82 -10.12
CA GLY A 263 16.47 1.96 -8.67
C GLY A 263 15.19 2.39 -7.95
N LEU A 264 14.02 2.24 -8.58
CA LEU A 264 12.72 2.45 -7.95
C LEU A 264 12.43 1.31 -6.96
N ALA A 265 11.72 1.61 -5.89
CA ALA A 265 11.16 0.54 -5.09
C ALA A 265 10.13 -0.23 -5.91
N LEU A 266 10.06 -1.55 -5.71
CA LEU A 266 9.09 -2.43 -6.35
C LEU A 266 8.33 -3.22 -5.29
N THR A 267 7.02 -3.10 -5.27
CA THR A 267 6.12 -4.03 -4.59
C THR A 267 5.36 -4.84 -5.64
N ILE A 268 5.33 -6.15 -5.47
CA ILE A 268 4.37 -7.02 -6.16
C ILE A 268 3.14 -7.13 -5.27
N ASN A 269 1.97 -6.73 -5.78
CA ASN A 269 0.69 -6.98 -5.14
C ASN A 269 0.02 -8.18 -5.81
N ALA A 270 -0.21 -9.23 -5.02
CA ALA A 270 -0.86 -10.46 -5.46
C ALA A 270 -2.24 -10.59 -4.81
N PRO A 271 -3.33 -10.24 -5.52
CA PRO A 271 -4.69 -10.45 -5.05
C PRO A 271 -5.04 -11.94 -5.05
N MET A 272 -5.09 -12.56 -3.85
CA MET A 272 -5.22 -14.02 -3.70
C MET A 272 -6.67 -14.45 -3.48
N HIS A 273 -7.07 -15.48 -4.19
CA HIS A 273 -8.40 -16.09 -4.10
C HIS A 273 -8.36 -17.56 -4.54
N ARG A 274 -9.47 -18.31 -4.38
CA ARG A 274 -9.50 -19.76 -4.66
C ARG A 274 -8.99 -20.21 -6.03
N GLN A 275 -8.91 -19.31 -7.01
CA GLN A 275 -8.55 -19.68 -8.38
C GLN A 275 -7.09 -19.34 -8.75
N ASN A 276 -6.29 -18.80 -7.83
CA ASN A 276 -4.86 -18.60 -7.99
C ASN A 276 -4.05 -18.96 -6.73
N LEU A 277 -4.72 -19.37 -5.66
CA LEU A 277 -4.09 -19.63 -4.37
C LEU A 277 -3.10 -20.82 -4.43
N ASP A 278 -3.35 -21.79 -5.31
CA ASP A 278 -2.45 -22.92 -5.52
C ASP A 278 -1.12 -22.52 -6.20
N HIS A 279 -1.05 -21.32 -6.82
CA HIS A 279 0.15 -20.77 -7.42
C HIS A 279 0.90 -19.78 -6.50
N LEU A 280 0.53 -19.72 -5.21
CA LEU A 280 1.18 -18.80 -4.25
C LEU A 280 2.69 -19.03 -4.11
N PRO A 281 3.22 -20.27 -4.09
CA PRO A 281 4.67 -20.50 -4.07
C PRO A 281 5.38 -19.88 -5.26
N GLU A 282 4.86 -20.06 -6.47
CA GLU A 282 5.42 -19.53 -7.72
C GLU A 282 5.30 -18.00 -7.80
N ILE A 283 4.25 -17.42 -7.23
CA ILE A 283 4.10 -15.96 -7.11
C ILE A 283 5.16 -15.38 -6.17
N ILE A 284 5.46 -16.06 -5.07
CA ILE A 284 6.53 -15.67 -4.15
C ILE A 284 7.89 -15.73 -4.85
N ASP A 285 8.16 -16.81 -5.56
CA ASP A 285 9.41 -16.97 -6.30
C ASP A 285 9.54 -15.96 -7.44
N PHE A 286 8.45 -15.66 -8.14
CA PHE A 286 8.39 -14.56 -9.13
C PHE A 286 8.76 -13.21 -8.51
N ALA A 287 8.20 -12.86 -7.35
CA ALA A 287 8.51 -11.60 -6.68
C ALA A 287 9.99 -11.48 -6.29
N ALA A 288 10.59 -12.59 -5.82
CA ALA A 288 12.02 -12.66 -5.52
C ALA A 288 12.88 -12.58 -6.80
N GLU A 289 12.48 -13.27 -7.87
CA GLU A 289 13.16 -13.30 -9.17
C GLU A 289 13.25 -11.90 -9.81
N VAL A 290 12.16 -11.13 -9.78
CA VAL A 290 12.13 -9.77 -10.33
C VAL A 290 12.77 -8.72 -9.42
N GLY A 291 13.30 -9.13 -8.27
CA GLY A 291 14.00 -8.26 -7.34
C GLY A 291 13.12 -7.34 -6.52
N ALA A 292 11.84 -7.66 -6.34
CA ALA A 292 10.93 -6.88 -5.52
C ALA A 292 11.45 -6.72 -4.09
N GLN A 293 11.25 -5.54 -3.50
CA GLN A 293 11.54 -5.30 -2.09
C GLN A 293 10.42 -5.82 -1.20
N ARG A 294 9.20 -5.89 -1.74
CA ARG A 294 7.99 -6.27 -1.01
C ARG A 294 7.08 -7.13 -1.87
N LEU A 295 6.43 -8.08 -1.21
CA LEU A 295 5.30 -8.83 -1.76
C LEU A 295 4.10 -8.64 -0.84
N GLU A 296 3.04 -8.06 -1.36
CA GLU A 296 1.75 -8.02 -0.70
C GLU A 296 0.92 -9.23 -1.15
N VAL A 297 0.78 -10.22 -0.26
CA VAL A 297 -0.12 -11.35 -0.44
C VAL A 297 -1.47 -10.92 0.11
N ALA A 298 -2.34 -10.41 -0.78
CA ALA A 298 -3.59 -9.77 -0.40
C ALA A 298 -4.79 -10.67 -0.67
N HIS A 299 -5.28 -11.38 0.34
CA HIS A 299 -6.56 -12.08 0.22
C HIS A 299 -7.70 -11.08 -0.03
N ILE A 300 -8.57 -11.41 -0.99
CA ILE A 300 -9.65 -10.53 -1.44
C ILE A 300 -10.58 -10.18 -0.28
N GLN A 301 -10.90 -8.89 -0.17
CA GLN A 301 -11.94 -8.37 0.72
C GLN A 301 -13.25 -8.23 -0.08
N TYR A 302 -14.37 -8.73 0.48
CA TYR A 302 -15.61 -8.89 -0.27
C TYR A 302 -16.54 -7.67 -0.13
N TYR A 303 -16.32 -6.68 -1.00
CA TYR A 303 -17.20 -5.55 -1.25
C TYR A 303 -17.25 -5.24 -2.75
N ALA A 304 -18.19 -4.42 -3.20
CA ALA A 304 -18.37 -4.04 -4.61
C ALA A 304 -18.30 -5.26 -5.57
N TRP A 305 -17.32 -5.27 -6.50
CA TRP A 305 -17.15 -6.35 -7.48
C TRP A 305 -16.77 -7.68 -6.85
N ALA A 306 -15.92 -7.66 -5.83
CA ALA A 306 -15.56 -8.89 -5.11
C ALA A 306 -16.77 -9.52 -4.41
N GLN A 307 -17.69 -8.71 -3.87
CA GLN A 307 -18.93 -9.22 -3.28
C GLN A 307 -19.85 -9.89 -4.32
N LYS A 308 -19.93 -9.34 -5.53
CA LYS A 308 -20.67 -9.99 -6.64
C LYS A 308 -20.08 -11.34 -7.07
N ASN A 309 -18.77 -11.48 -6.88
CA ASN A 309 -18.01 -12.67 -7.29
C ASN A 309 -17.61 -13.57 -6.11
N ARG A 310 -18.15 -13.34 -4.90
CA ARG A 310 -17.67 -14.02 -3.69
C ARG A 310 -17.61 -15.53 -3.83
N ALA A 311 -18.67 -16.17 -4.33
CA ALA A 311 -18.72 -17.62 -4.55
C ALA A 311 -17.66 -18.12 -5.56
N ALA A 312 -17.22 -17.26 -6.50
CA ALA A 312 -16.15 -17.59 -7.46
C ALA A 312 -14.75 -17.38 -6.88
N LEU A 313 -14.63 -16.58 -5.80
CA LEU A 313 -13.35 -16.10 -5.30
C LEU A 313 -12.97 -16.65 -3.92
N ILE A 314 -13.94 -17.00 -3.07
CA ILE A 314 -13.65 -17.40 -1.69
C ILE A 314 -12.96 -18.77 -1.63
N PRO A 315 -11.76 -18.88 -1.03
CA PRO A 315 -11.09 -20.16 -0.84
C PRO A 315 -11.77 -20.95 0.30
N THR A 316 -11.53 -22.26 0.37
CA THR A 316 -11.86 -23.03 1.55
C THR A 316 -10.96 -22.64 2.72
N ARG A 317 -11.42 -22.97 3.94
CA ARG A 317 -10.64 -22.70 5.16
C ARG A 317 -9.30 -23.40 5.16
N GLU A 318 -9.24 -24.63 4.66
CA GLU A 318 -8.02 -25.43 4.55
C GLU A 318 -7.01 -24.77 3.63
N LYS A 319 -7.45 -24.36 2.43
CA LYS A 319 -6.59 -23.65 1.47
C LYS A 319 -6.11 -22.29 2.00
N PHE A 320 -6.96 -21.60 2.73
CA PHE A 320 -6.56 -20.36 3.42
C PHE A 320 -5.46 -20.62 4.46
N LEU A 321 -5.63 -21.66 5.33
CA LEU A 321 -4.62 -21.99 6.35
C LEU A 321 -3.31 -22.49 5.72
N GLU A 322 -3.38 -23.27 4.62
CA GLU A 322 -2.21 -23.66 3.83
C GLU A 322 -1.45 -22.42 3.33
N SER A 323 -2.14 -21.39 2.84
CA SER A 323 -1.50 -20.16 2.39
C SER A 323 -0.79 -19.40 3.51
N VAL A 324 -1.32 -19.43 4.74
CA VAL A 324 -0.67 -18.85 5.92
C VAL A 324 0.66 -19.54 6.19
N GLU A 325 0.68 -20.87 6.13
CA GLU A 325 1.90 -21.66 6.36
C GLU A 325 2.94 -21.40 5.26
N ILE A 326 2.53 -21.40 3.99
CA ILE A 326 3.41 -21.08 2.84
C ILE A 326 4.07 -19.70 3.04
N VAL A 327 3.29 -18.68 3.42
CA VAL A 327 3.84 -17.33 3.66
C VAL A 327 4.80 -17.31 4.84
N ASN A 328 4.51 -18.03 5.93
CA ASN A 328 5.40 -18.10 7.10
C ASN A 328 6.74 -18.76 6.76
N GLN A 329 6.73 -19.86 6.02
CA GLN A 329 7.94 -20.51 5.53
C GLN A 329 8.72 -19.61 4.58
N ALA A 330 8.05 -18.93 3.67
CA ALA A 330 8.67 -18.00 2.74
C ALA A 330 9.30 -16.79 3.46
N LYS A 331 8.67 -16.24 4.49
CA LYS A 331 9.24 -15.17 5.33
C LYS A 331 10.57 -15.59 5.97
N ALA A 332 10.66 -16.82 6.45
CA ALA A 332 11.90 -17.35 7.02
C ALA A 332 12.97 -17.56 5.94
N ARG A 333 12.59 -18.17 4.79
CA ARG A 333 13.49 -18.45 3.66
C ARG A 333 14.06 -17.19 3.02
N LEU A 334 13.24 -16.14 2.88
CA LEU A 334 13.56 -14.91 2.15
C LEU A 334 13.84 -13.71 3.08
N ALA A 335 14.20 -13.96 4.34
CA ALA A 335 14.55 -12.91 5.30
C ALA A 335 15.70 -12.03 4.78
N GLY A 336 15.52 -10.71 4.77
CA GLY A 336 16.48 -9.72 4.21
C GLY A 336 16.55 -9.69 2.68
N VAL A 337 15.73 -10.48 1.99
CA VAL A 337 15.61 -10.51 0.52
C VAL A 337 14.28 -9.95 0.07
N LEU A 338 13.17 -10.41 0.66
CA LEU A 338 11.81 -10.01 0.31
C LEU A 338 11.01 -9.76 1.59
N ASN A 339 10.40 -8.58 1.70
CA ASN A 339 9.49 -8.27 2.81
C ASN A 339 8.06 -8.68 2.44
N PHE A 340 7.32 -9.23 3.39
CA PHE A 340 5.96 -9.69 3.17
C PHE A 340 4.95 -8.84 3.93
N ASP A 341 3.95 -8.30 3.22
CA ASP A 341 2.68 -7.90 3.79
C ASP A 341 1.66 -8.99 3.51
N PHE A 342 1.03 -9.47 4.55
CA PHE A 342 0.05 -10.54 4.45
C PHE A 342 -1.30 -10.03 4.94
N VAL A 343 -2.18 -9.74 3.98
CA VAL A 343 -3.54 -9.27 4.24
C VAL A 343 -4.48 -10.47 4.16
N ILE A 344 -5.02 -10.88 5.30
CA ILE A 344 -5.99 -11.98 5.39
C ILE A 344 -7.41 -11.45 5.23
N HIS A 345 -8.30 -12.22 4.63
CA HIS A 345 -9.73 -11.89 4.62
C HIS A 345 -10.41 -12.24 5.95
N ASP A 346 -11.55 -11.63 6.19
CA ASP A 346 -12.18 -11.66 7.52
C ASP A 346 -13.11 -12.86 7.74
N HIS A 347 -13.47 -13.63 6.69
CA HIS A 347 -14.44 -14.70 6.77
C HIS A 347 -14.05 -15.86 7.71
N TYR A 348 -12.74 -16.07 7.91
CA TYR A 348 -12.22 -17.09 8.84
C TYR A 348 -11.60 -16.49 10.11
N ALA A 349 -11.78 -15.19 10.32
CA ALA A 349 -11.32 -14.50 11.52
C ALA A 349 -12.30 -14.74 12.70
N ARG A 350 -11.79 -14.64 13.93
CA ARG A 350 -12.60 -14.58 15.15
C ARG A 350 -12.85 -13.16 15.64
N LEU A 351 -12.01 -12.25 15.22
CA LEU A 351 -12.01 -10.84 15.62
C LEU A 351 -11.78 -9.99 14.36
N PRO A 352 -12.45 -8.86 14.23
CA PRO A 352 -12.28 -7.97 13.11
C PRO A 352 -10.95 -7.22 13.24
N LYS A 353 -10.47 -6.70 12.11
CA LYS A 353 -9.39 -5.70 12.06
C LYS A 353 -9.97 -4.30 12.17
N ALA A 354 -9.20 -3.37 12.71
CA ALA A 354 -9.55 -1.96 12.61
C ALA A 354 -9.62 -1.54 11.12
N CYS A 355 -10.78 -1.06 10.69
CA CYS A 355 -10.96 -0.60 9.32
C CYS A 355 -10.00 0.56 9.02
N MET A 356 -9.01 0.34 8.16
CA MET A 356 -7.98 1.35 7.81
C MET A 356 -7.32 2.01 9.05
N GLY A 357 -7.12 1.26 10.12
CA GLY A 357 -6.61 1.78 11.40
C GLY A 357 -7.63 2.56 12.23
N GLY A 358 -8.90 2.42 11.92
CA GLY A 358 -10.03 3.16 12.45
C GLY A 358 -10.62 4.13 11.41
N TRP A 359 -11.94 4.20 11.34
CA TRP A 359 -12.66 5.04 10.39
C TRP A 359 -12.25 6.52 10.51
N GLY A 360 -11.81 7.14 9.39
CA GLY A 360 -11.41 8.56 9.36
C GLY A 360 -10.20 8.91 10.26
N ARG A 361 -9.24 7.97 10.49
CA ARG A 361 -8.10 8.17 11.38
C ARG A 361 -6.73 8.20 10.70
N SER A 362 -6.51 7.36 9.70
CA SER A 362 -5.16 7.14 9.16
C SER A 362 -5.02 7.48 7.69
N ILE A 363 -6.09 7.30 6.91
CA ILE A 363 -6.07 7.48 5.46
C ILE A 363 -7.23 8.37 5.01
N ILE A 364 -6.98 9.07 3.93
CA ILE A 364 -7.97 9.82 3.17
C ILE A 364 -7.95 9.33 1.72
N VAL A 365 -9.10 9.23 1.09
CA VAL A 365 -9.24 8.85 -0.32
C VAL A 365 -9.87 10.00 -1.08
N VAL A 366 -9.31 10.33 -2.24
CA VAL A 366 -9.91 11.30 -3.16
C VAL A 366 -10.24 10.58 -4.46
N THR A 367 -11.51 10.64 -4.87
CA THR A 367 -11.99 10.02 -6.11
C THR A 367 -11.62 10.82 -7.34
N PRO A 368 -11.77 10.28 -8.56
CA PRO A 368 -11.45 11.02 -9.79
C PRO A 368 -12.19 12.35 -9.91
N SER A 369 -13.44 12.45 -9.44
CA SER A 369 -14.24 13.69 -9.48
C SER A 369 -14.01 14.63 -8.29
N GLY A 370 -13.10 14.26 -7.36
CA GLY A 370 -12.77 15.09 -6.20
C GLY A 370 -13.57 14.82 -4.95
N ARG A 371 -14.43 13.80 -4.90
CA ARG A 371 -15.10 13.39 -3.65
C ARG A 371 -14.09 12.83 -2.65
N VAL A 372 -14.27 13.17 -1.39
CA VAL A 372 -13.34 12.81 -0.31
C VAL A 372 -13.96 11.76 0.58
N LEU A 373 -13.28 10.63 0.72
CA LEU A 373 -13.79 9.45 1.41
C LEU A 373 -12.87 9.04 2.56
N PRO A 374 -13.41 8.53 3.68
CA PRO A 374 -12.63 7.93 4.78
C PRO A 374 -12.02 6.55 4.42
N CYS A 375 -12.57 5.88 3.41
CA CYS A 375 -12.14 4.58 2.89
C CYS A 375 -12.65 4.43 1.45
N HIS A 376 -11.89 3.79 0.56
CA HIS A 376 -12.32 3.58 -0.84
C HIS A 376 -13.63 2.79 -0.98
N ALA A 377 -13.97 1.92 -0.01
CA ALA A 377 -15.22 1.19 0.00
C ALA A 377 -16.41 1.98 0.62
N ALA A 378 -16.18 3.17 1.18
CA ALA A 378 -17.24 3.94 1.88
C ALA A 378 -18.42 4.30 0.97
N GLN A 379 -18.21 4.40 -0.34
CA GLN A 379 -19.28 4.65 -1.33
C GLN A 379 -20.32 3.53 -1.41
N THR A 380 -20.04 2.35 -0.84
CA THR A 380 -21.01 1.25 -0.77
C THR A 380 -22.05 1.43 0.35
N LEU A 381 -21.82 2.40 1.25
CA LEU A 381 -22.74 2.71 2.36
C LEU A 381 -23.76 3.76 1.92
N PRO A 382 -25.07 3.42 1.93
CA PRO A 382 -26.11 4.38 1.62
C PRO A 382 -26.21 5.45 2.72
N GLY A 383 -26.63 6.65 2.34
CA GLY A 383 -26.88 7.75 3.28
C GLY A 383 -25.64 8.51 3.71
N LEU A 384 -24.42 8.14 3.28
CA LEU A 384 -23.24 8.98 3.47
C LEU A 384 -23.16 10.05 2.38
N ALA A 385 -23.01 11.30 2.79
CA ALA A 385 -22.71 12.42 1.91
C ALA A 385 -21.19 12.69 1.92
N PHE A 386 -20.60 12.77 0.74
CA PHE A 386 -19.16 12.98 0.57
C PHE A 386 -18.91 14.39 0.06
N ASP A 387 -18.13 15.18 0.80
CA ASP A 387 -17.66 16.50 0.39
C ASP A 387 -16.71 16.38 -0.81
N ASN A 388 -16.49 17.52 -1.52
CA ASN A 388 -15.64 17.59 -2.70
C ASN A 388 -14.49 18.60 -2.48
N VAL A 389 -13.27 18.24 -2.92
CA VAL A 389 -12.08 19.11 -2.81
C VAL A 389 -12.18 20.41 -3.61
N ARG A 390 -13.08 20.46 -4.60
CA ARG A 390 -13.38 21.70 -5.37
C ARG A 390 -14.16 22.72 -4.57
N GLU A 391 -14.91 22.27 -3.56
CA GLU A 391 -15.88 23.10 -2.83
C GLU A 391 -15.42 23.39 -1.40
N ARG A 392 -14.62 22.51 -0.83
CA ARG A 392 -14.26 22.55 0.58
C ARG A 392 -12.81 22.16 0.79
N ALA A 393 -12.09 22.86 1.69
CA ALA A 393 -10.71 22.55 2.01
C ALA A 393 -10.57 21.14 2.64
N LEU A 394 -9.54 20.39 2.23
CA LEU A 394 -9.32 19.01 2.64
C LEU A 394 -9.19 18.88 4.17
N ALA A 395 -8.55 19.84 4.82
CA ALA A 395 -8.41 19.88 6.29
C ALA A 395 -9.75 20.03 7.01
N ASP A 396 -10.68 20.81 6.43
CA ASP A 396 -12.01 21.00 6.97
C ASP A 396 -12.89 19.76 6.74
N ILE A 397 -12.80 19.16 5.56
CA ILE A 397 -13.46 17.88 5.27
C ILE A 397 -12.98 16.79 6.25
N TRP A 398 -11.67 16.68 6.49
CA TRP A 398 -11.10 15.72 7.43
C TRP A 398 -11.62 15.89 8.84
N ARG A 399 -11.73 17.14 9.32
CA ARG A 399 -12.16 17.43 10.68
C ARG A 399 -13.67 17.34 10.88
N HIS A 400 -14.45 17.80 9.92
CA HIS A 400 -15.88 18.10 10.07
C HIS A 400 -16.76 17.52 8.95
N GLY A 401 -16.21 16.72 8.03
CA GLY A 401 -16.99 16.05 6.99
C GLY A 401 -17.90 14.99 7.60
N SER A 402 -19.19 15.02 7.27
CA SER A 402 -20.20 14.11 7.84
C SER A 402 -19.86 12.64 7.63
N ALA A 403 -19.29 12.29 6.46
CA ALA A 403 -18.85 10.94 6.17
C ALA A 403 -17.69 10.47 7.07
N PHE A 404 -16.81 11.38 7.50
CA PHE A 404 -15.72 11.06 8.43
C PHE A 404 -16.23 10.92 9.87
N GLU A 405 -17.12 11.83 10.29
CA GLU A 405 -17.68 11.84 11.63
C GLU A 405 -18.61 10.64 11.90
N ALA A 406 -19.26 10.09 10.87
CA ALA A 406 -20.27 9.03 10.99
C ALA A 406 -19.84 7.83 11.85
N PHE A 407 -18.55 7.44 11.75
CA PHE A 407 -18.01 6.28 12.49
C PHE A 407 -16.64 6.54 13.11
N ARG A 408 -16.29 7.83 13.33
CA ARG A 408 -15.06 8.19 14.03
C ARG A 408 -15.20 7.98 15.54
N GLY A 409 -14.15 7.44 16.17
CA GLY A 409 -14.17 7.16 17.61
C GLY A 409 -15.00 5.93 17.97
N VAL A 410 -15.62 5.96 19.13
CA VAL A 410 -16.34 4.81 19.71
C VAL A 410 -17.79 5.12 20.12
N ASP A 411 -18.19 6.40 20.16
CA ASP A 411 -19.47 6.85 20.71
C ASP A 411 -20.68 6.41 19.85
N TRP A 412 -20.49 6.19 18.57
CA TRP A 412 -21.50 5.71 17.63
C TRP A 412 -21.85 4.22 17.81
N MET A 413 -21.02 3.45 18.55
CA MET A 413 -21.12 2.00 18.64
C MET A 413 -22.38 1.55 19.37
N LYS A 414 -23.00 0.48 18.85
CA LYS A 414 -24.07 -0.30 19.49
C LYS A 414 -23.49 -1.51 20.21
N GLU A 415 -24.30 -2.18 21.04
CA GLU A 415 -23.90 -3.48 21.59
C GLU A 415 -23.75 -4.53 20.47
N PRO A 416 -22.81 -5.46 20.60
CA PRO A 416 -21.88 -5.70 21.74
C PRO A 416 -20.61 -4.82 21.73
N CYS A 417 -20.38 -4.02 20.71
CA CYS A 417 -19.13 -3.24 20.57
C CYS A 417 -18.99 -2.13 21.64
N ARG A 418 -20.09 -1.50 22.06
CA ARG A 418 -20.11 -0.41 23.03
C ARG A 418 -19.47 -0.79 24.37
N SER A 419 -19.79 -1.99 24.88
CA SER A 419 -19.26 -2.50 26.15
C SER A 419 -18.01 -3.37 26.00
N CYS A 420 -17.50 -3.57 24.76
CA CYS A 420 -16.37 -4.44 24.49
C CYS A 420 -15.04 -3.81 24.88
N ASP A 421 -14.17 -4.56 25.55
CA ASP A 421 -12.80 -4.12 25.91
C ASP A 421 -11.93 -3.84 24.67
N ARG A 422 -12.31 -4.34 23.51
CA ARG A 422 -11.60 -4.17 22.24
C ARG A 422 -12.05 -2.97 21.43
N ARG A 423 -13.07 -2.21 21.88
CA ARG A 423 -13.66 -1.11 21.09
C ARG A 423 -12.65 -0.07 20.58
N GLU A 424 -11.59 0.18 21.32
CA GLU A 424 -10.50 1.13 20.95
C GLU A 424 -9.33 0.45 20.20
N ILE A 425 -9.39 -0.88 20.01
CA ILE A 425 -8.41 -1.67 19.26
C ILE A 425 -8.88 -1.88 17.84
N ASP A 426 -10.10 -2.39 17.64
CA ASP A 426 -10.65 -2.74 16.33
C ASP A 426 -11.69 -1.73 15.79
N TYR A 427 -12.12 -0.76 16.61
CA TYR A 427 -13.10 0.27 16.24
C TYR A 427 -14.38 -0.32 15.62
N GLY A 428 -14.82 -1.47 16.12
CA GLY A 428 -16.00 -2.18 15.61
C GLY A 428 -15.81 -2.83 14.25
N GLY A 429 -14.62 -2.85 13.67
CA GLY A 429 -14.28 -3.50 12.40
C GLY A 429 -14.74 -2.74 11.15
N CYS A 430 -15.02 -3.47 10.05
CA CYS A 430 -15.35 -2.91 8.74
C CYS A 430 -16.84 -2.52 8.64
N ARG A 431 -17.13 -1.24 8.43
CA ARG A 431 -18.51 -0.72 8.30
C ARG A 431 -19.21 -1.19 7.03
N CYS A 432 -18.45 -1.30 5.93
CA CYS A 432 -18.98 -1.80 4.66
C CYS A 432 -19.37 -3.29 4.76
N GLN A 433 -18.60 -4.10 5.48
CA GLN A 433 -18.89 -5.50 5.73
C GLN A 433 -20.09 -5.67 6.68
N ALA A 434 -20.15 -4.86 7.75
CA ALA A 434 -21.30 -4.81 8.64
C ALA A 434 -22.58 -4.50 7.86
N PHE A 435 -22.57 -3.47 7.02
CA PHE A 435 -23.72 -3.12 6.18
C PHE A 435 -24.07 -4.24 5.18
N ALA A 436 -23.10 -4.82 4.50
CA ALA A 436 -23.34 -5.86 3.50
C ALA A 436 -24.01 -7.12 4.08
N VAL A 437 -23.79 -7.44 5.36
CA VAL A 437 -24.32 -8.63 6.03
C VAL A 437 -25.54 -8.30 6.88
N ALA A 438 -25.49 -7.26 7.71
CA ALA A 438 -26.56 -6.91 8.65
C ALA A 438 -27.56 -5.87 8.10
N GLY A 439 -27.26 -5.20 6.97
CA GLY A 439 -28.05 -4.08 6.47
C GLY A 439 -27.91 -2.79 7.28
N ASP A 440 -27.01 -2.76 8.27
CA ASP A 440 -26.74 -1.63 9.16
C ASP A 440 -25.22 -1.44 9.32
N ALA A 441 -24.72 -0.31 8.86
CA ALA A 441 -23.29 0.02 8.97
C ALA A 441 -22.84 0.23 10.44
N ALA A 442 -23.75 0.49 11.37
CA ALA A 442 -23.43 0.62 12.78
C ALA A 442 -23.53 -0.72 13.55
N ALA A 443 -23.91 -1.82 12.89
CA ALA A 443 -23.89 -3.14 13.50
C ALA A 443 -22.46 -3.60 13.83
N ALA A 444 -22.32 -4.59 14.71
CA ALA A 444 -21.04 -5.27 14.93
C ALA A 444 -20.57 -5.93 13.65
N ASP A 445 -19.27 -5.81 13.35
CA ASP A 445 -18.67 -6.49 12.22
C ASP A 445 -18.92 -8.00 12.29
N PRO A 446 -19.46 -8.66 11.24
CA PRO A 446 -19.75 -10.08 11.27
C PRO A 446 -18.50 -10.98 11.38
N ALA A 447 -17.29 -10.46 11.15
CA ALA A 447 -16.05 -11.16 11.47
C ALA A 447 -15.84 -11.34 12.98
N CYS A 448 -16.49 -10.51 13.82
CA CYS A 448 -16.41 -10.64 15.27
C CYS A 448 -17.30 -11.80 15.74
N HIS A 449 -16.74 -12.72 16.53
CA HIS A 449 -17.48 -13.84 17.11
C HIS A 449 -18.60 -13.41 18.08
N LEU A 450 -18.56 -12.16 18.58
CA LEU A 450 -19.63 -11.57 19.40
C LEU A 450 -20.77 -10.96 18.56
N SER A 451 -20.59 -10.84 17.24
CA SER A 451 -21.64 -10.34 16.36
C SER A 451 -22.79 -11.34 16.25
N PRO A 452 -24.05 -10.90 16.33
CA PRO A 452 -25.21 -11.77 16.06
C PRO A 452 -25.18 -12.40 14.66
N ASP A 453 -24.49 -11.76 13.72
CA ASP A 453 -24.39 -12.20 12.32
C ASP A 453 -23.19 -13.12 12.05
N HIS A 454 -22.33 -13.38 13.03
CA HIS A 454 -21.09 -14.14 12.83
C HIS A 454 -21.35 -15.55 12.29
N ALA A 455 -22.31 -16.29 12.88
CA ALA A 455 -22.61 -17.64 12.44
C ALA A 455 -23.07 -17.68 10.97
N ARG A 456 -23.94 -16.75 10.57
CA ARG A 456 -24.43 -16.61 9.19
C ARG A 456 -23.28 -16.25 8.23
N PHE A 457 -22.40 -15.32 8.63
CA PHE A 457 -21.27 -14.90 7.86
C PHE A 457 -20.29 -16.06 7.59
N ALA A 458 -19.94 -16.82 8.63
CA ALA A 458 -19.06 -17.97 8.53
C ALA A 458 -19.69 -19.12 7.72
N SER A 459 -20.97 -19.46 7.97
CA SER A 459 -21.65 -20.54 7.24
C SER A 459 -21.84 -20.23 5.76
N THR A 460 -22.06 -18.96 5.40
CA THR A 460 -22.14 -18.55 3.98
C THR A 460 -20.80 -18.76 3.29
N ALA A 461 -19.69 -18.36 3.92
CA ALA A 461 -18.35 -18.54 3.39
C ALA A 461 -18.03 -20.03 3.18
N GLU A 462 -18.33 -20.85 4.17
CA GLU A 462 -18.15 -22.31 4.12
C GLU A 462 -18.94 -22.92 2.97
N ALA A 463 -20.24 -22.63 2.87
CA ALA A 463 -21.11 -23.16 1.82
C ALA A 463 -20.63 -22.75 0.42
N GLU A 464 -20.27 -21.49 0.20
CA GLU A 464 -19.83 -21.00 -1.12
C GLU A 464 -18.45 -21.53 -1.51
N SER A 465 -17.53 -21.69 -0.56
CA SER A 465 -16.16 -22.14 -0.83
C SER A 465 -16.10 -23.59 -1.34
N HIS A 466 -17.05 -24.44 -0.96
CA HIS A 466 -17.13 -25.85 -1.38
C HIS A 466 -17.96 -26.08 -2.66
N GLN A 467 -18.67 -25.07 -3.13
CA GLN A 467 -19.41 -25.18 -4.40
C GLN A 467 -18.48 -25.08 -5.61
N THR A 468 -18.90 -25.61 -6.74
CA THR A 468 -18.23 -25.34 -8.03
C THR A 468 -18.27 -23.84 -8.28
N PRO A 469 -17.09 -23.18 -8.52
CA PRO A 469 -17.05 -21.74 -8.69
C PRO A 469 -17.86 -21.31 -9.92
N PRO A 470 -18.79 -20.37 -9.77
CA PRO A 470 -19.49 -19.82 -10.93
C PRO A 470 -18.54 -19.03 -11.84
N PRO A 471 -18.91 -18.77 -13.10
CA PRO A 471 -18.18 -17.88 -13.97
C PRO A 471 -18.02 -16.48 -13.37
N PHE A 472 -16.90 -15.81 -13.68
CA PHE A 472 -16.68 -14.43 -13.24
C PHE A 472 -17.67 -13.44 -13.84
N VAL A 473 -18.18 -12.56 -13.00
CA VAL A 473 -18.84 -11.32 -13.41
C VAL A 473 -17.75 -10.25 -13.52
N TYR A 474 -17.30 -10.00 -14.73
CA TYR A 474 -16.22 -9.05 -14.98
C TYR A 474 -16.68 -7.60 -14.79
N ARG A 475 -15.75 -6.76 -14.29
CA ARG A 475 -15.93 -5.33 -14.25
C ARG A 475 -16.11 -4.79 -15.69
N ARG A 476 -17.16 -4.02 -15.92
CA ARG A 476 -17.42 -3.36 -17.21
C ARG A 476 -17.57 -1.86 -17.01
N MET A 477 -16.93 -1.07 -17.84
CA MET A 477 -17.25 0.34 -17.97
C MET A 477 -18.48 0.49 -18.89
N ALA A 478 -19.52 1.16 -18.43
CA ALA A 478 -20.68 1.46 -19.27
C ALA A 478 -20.22 2.39 -20.42
N GLY A 479 -20.27 1.90 -21.66
CA GLY A 479 -20.04 2.71 -22.87
C GLY A 479 -18.57 2.87 -23.31
N ALA A 480 -17.63 2.08 -22.82
CA ALA A 480 -16.26 2.10 -23.32
C ALA A 480 -16.02 1.01 -24.37
N ASN A 481 -16.10 1.36 -25.64
CA ASN A 481 -15.25 0.76 -26.66
C ASN A 481 -13.84 1.32 -26.43
N LEU A 482 -12.98 0.58 -25.74
CA LEU A 482 -11.55 0.83 -25.74
C LEU A 482 -11.00 0.27 -27.08
N GLN A 483 -10.98 1.08 -28.12
CA GLN A 483 -10.10 0.94 -29.29
C GLN A 483 -8.83 1.74 -29.03
#